data_4a44a52eba9df6729ff87f0f23f8ca25
#
_entry.id   4a44a52eba9df6729ff87f0f23f8ca25
#
_cell.length_a   1.000
_cell.length_b   1.000
_cell.length_c   1.000
_cell.angle_alpha   90.00
_cell.angle_beta   90.00
_cell.angle_gamma   90.00
#
_symmetry.space_group_name_H-M   'P 1'
#
loop_
_entity.id
_entity.type
_entity.pdbx_description
1 polymer ?
#
loop_
_entity_poly.entity_id
_entity_poly.type
_entity_poly.pdbx_seq_one_letter_code
_entity_poly.pdbx_strand_id
1 'polypeptide(L)'
;DLPYGCGKTKHKWDREIELTELWKEYKRLLKPDGIVCLFGNEPFTSKLIQSNTYMFRYKMVWEKESPTGFLNSNYKPLSLFEDIVVFSKGTVGSKSKLPIRYYPQGLIQKEQVKRNRPNSTWRSGKGYGGNNKLNSDTEYVTHYANYPTDILKFSRDRNAVHPTQKPVALLEYLIKTYTKEGEVVMDNCMGSGSAGIACKNTGRQFIGIEADDYYFQTAKERIEKA
;
A
#
# COMPACT_ATOMS: atom_id res chain seq x y z
N ASP A 1 4.77 8.81 -1.00
CA ASP A 1 5.90 8.53 -0.07
C ASP A 1 6.28 9.82 0.66
N LEU A 2 5.83 9.96 1.89
CA LEU A 2 6.08 11.18 2.69
C LEU A 2 7.54 11.23 3.16
N PRO A 3 8.12 12.42 3.39
CA PRO A 3 9.37 12.52 4.11
C PRO A 3 9.19 12.05 5.56
N TYR A 4 10.07 11.17 6.03
CA TYR A 4 9.91 10.54 7.35
C TYR A 4 10.39 11.42 8.51
N GLY A 5 11.22 12.43 8.23
CA GLY A 5 11.74 13.37 9.23
C GLY A 5 12.53 12.72 10.36
N CYS A 6 12.98 11.48 10.17
CA CYS A 6 13.65 10.71 11.24
C CYS A 6 15.17 10.89 11.28
N GLY A 7 15.70 11.90 10.58
CA GLY A 7 17.14 12.22 10.57
C GLY A 7 18.03 11.14 9.94
N LYS A 8 17.44 10.13 9.28
CA LYS A 8 18.20 9.06 8.60
C LYS A 8 18.82 9.51 7.30
N THR A 9 18.27 10.55 6.69
CA THR A 9 18.83 11.18 5.50
C THR A 9 19.34 12.59 5.87
N LYS A 10 20.42 13.04 5.22
CA LYS A 10 20.97 14.40 5.38
C LYS A 10 20.37 15.39 4.39
N HIS A 11 19.33 14.97 3.67
CA HIS A 11 18.72 15.78 2.63
C HIS A 11 17.79 16.85 3.24
N LYS A 12 17.83 18.07 2.68
CA LYS A 12 17.02 19.21 3.14
C LYS A 12 15.52 18.98 3.01
N TRP A 13 15.10 18.12 2.08
CA TRP A 13 13.71 17.77 1.83
C TRP A 13 13.13 16.77 2.87
N ASP A 14 13.98 16.03 3.63
CA ASP A 14 13.51 15.07 4.64
C ASP A 14 13.08 15.79 5.92
N ARG A 15 12.09 16.67 5.77
CA ARG A 15 11.44 17.38 6.87
C ARG A 15 10.06 16.78 7.10
N GLU A 16 9.77 16.50 8.35
CA GLU A 16 8.48 15.94 8.72
C GLU A 16 7.34 16.90 8.37
N ILE A 17 6.30 16.37 7.74
CA ILE A 17 5.05 17.08 7.45
C ILE A 17 4.15 16.99 8.67
N GLU A 18 3.49 18.11 9.05
CA GLU A 18 2.49 18.11 10.11
C GLU A 18 1.30 17.23 9.71
N LEU A 19 1.15 16.09 10.41
CA LEU A 19 0.18 15.06 10.03
C LEU A 19 -1.27 15.50 10.23
N THR A 20 -1.56 16.37 11.19
CA THR A 20 -2.91 16.89 11.44
C THR A 20 -3.43 17.65 10.22
N GLU A 21 -2.64 18.59 9.70
CA GLU A 21 -2.99 19.37 8.52
C GLU A 21 -3.04 18.50 7.26
N LEU A 22 -2.11 17.55 7.12
CA LEU A 22 -2.11 16.59 6.02
C LEU A 22 -3.41 15.76 6.00
N TRP A 23 -3.85 15.25 7.16
CA TRP A 23 -5.10 14.49 7.23
C TRP A 23 -6.34 15.33 6.97
N LYS A 24 -6.32 16.61 7.29
CA LYS A 24 -7.41 17.54 6.96
C LYS A 24 -7.56 17.64 5.43
N GLU A 25 -6.46 17.84 4.71
CA GLU A 25 -6.46 17.92 3.26
C GLU A 25 -6.82 16.57 2.60
N TYR A 26 -6.25 15.46 3.07
CA TYR A 26 -6.60 14.15 2.55
C TYR A 26 -8.08 13.83 2.73
N LYS A 27 -8.67 14.14 3.89
CA LYS A 27 -10.12 13.97 4.13
C LYS A 27 -10.98 14.82 3.20
N ARG A 28 -10.52 16.03 2.86
CA ARG A 28 -11.21 16.93 1.93
C ARG A 28 -11.18 16.42 0.50
N LEU A 29 -10.05 15.91 0.04
CA LEU A 29 -9.82 15.49 -1.34
C LEU A 29 -10.30 14.06 -1.63
N LEU A 30 -10.24 13.19 -0.64
CA LEU A 30 -10.52 11.77 -0.79
C LEU A 30 -12.01 11.50 -1.00
N LYS A 31 -12.34 10.74 -2.04
CA LYS A 31 -13.68 10.20 -2.25
C LYS A 31 -14.10 9.35 -1.04
N PRO A 32 -15.42 9.13 -0.80
CA PRO A 32 -15.91 8.37 0.35
C PRO A 32 -15.31 6.96 0.49
N ASP A 33 -15.10 6.26 -0.62
CA ASP A 33 -14.52 4.92 -0.73
C ASP A 33 -13.04 4.93 -1.15
N GLY A 34 -12.45 6.12 -1.28
CA GLY A 34 -11.07 6.32 -1.72
C GLY A 34 -10.04 5.78 -0.73
N ILE A 35 -8.84 5.54 -1.24
CA ILE A 35 -7.73 4.94 -0.50
C ILE A 35 -6.57 5.93 -0.40
N VAL A 36 -5.91 5.93 0.74
CA VAL A 36 -4.58 6.54 0.94
C VAL A 36 -3.60 5.42 1.25
N CYS A 37 -2.56 5.28 0.43
CA CYS A 37 -1.44 4.36 0.65
C CYS A 37 -0.20 5.16 0.99
N LEU A 38 0.39 4.94 2.15
CA LEU A 38 1.59 5.66 2.59
C LEU A 38 2.69 4.67 2.94
N PHE A 39 3.88 4.91 2.40
CA PHE A 39 5.06 4.13 2.76
C PHE A 39 5.61 4.57 4.12
N GLY A 40 6.25 3.64 4.82
CA GLY A 40 6.84 3.92 6.12
C GLY A 40 7.87 2.90 6.57
N ASN A 41 8.66 3.32 7.53
CA ASN A 41 9.55 2.48 8.34
C ASN A 41 9.43 2.93 9.79
N GLU A 42 9.66 2.04 10.74
CA GLU A 42 9.65 2.42 12.15
C GLU A 42 10.73 3.48 12.50
N PRO A 43 10.43 4.46 13.36
CA PRO A 43 9.18 4.67 14.13
C PRO A 43 8.07 5.43 13.38
N PHE A 44 8.32 5.87 12.14
CA PHE A 44 7.37 6.68 11.36
C PHE A 44 6.08 5.92 11.05
N THR A 45 6.15 4.61 10.76
CA THR A 45 4.97 3.76 10.54
C THR A 45 4.01 3.82 11.74
N SER A 46 4.52 3.62 12.95
CA SER A 46 3.71 3.68 14.17
C SER A 46 3.10 5.06 14.39
N LYS A 47 3.86 6.13 14.18
CA LYS A 47 3.40 7.51 14.27
C LYS A 47 2.28 7.79 13.26
N LEU A 48 2.45 7.32 12.02
CA LEU A 48 1.49 7.47 10.95
C LEU A 48 0.16 6.78 11.27
N ILE A 49 0.21 5.54 11.76
CA ILE A 49 -0.99 4.80 12.18
C ILE A 49 -1.70 5.51 13.34
N GLN A 50 -0.96 5.94 14.36
CA GLN A 50 -1.51 6.63 15.52
C GLN A 50 -2.14 7.97 15.16
N SER A 51 -1.61 8.66 14.15
CA SER A 51 -2.13 9.96 13.72
C SER A 51 -3.55 9.89 13.13
N ASN A 52 -4.00 8.70 12.67
CA ASN A 52 -5.35 8.52 12.15
C ASN A 52 -5.84 7.07 12.25
N THR A 53 -5.97 6.55 13.46
CA THR A 53 -6.47 5.20 13.73
C THR A 53 -7.88 4.97 13.21
N TYR A 54 -8.71 6.02 13.15
CA TYR A 54 -10.07 5.93 12.62
C TYR A 54 -10.10 5.52 11.15
N MET A 55 -9.20 6.03 10.31
CA MET A 55 -9.11 5.69 8.90
C MET A 55 -8.17 4.51 8.62
N PHE A 56 -7.35 4.08 9.56
CA PHE A 56 -6.46 2.95 9.38
C PHE A 56 -7.25 1.67 9.06
N ARG A 57 -6.82 0.91 8.05
CA ARG A 57 -7.49 -0.33 7.63
C ARG A 57 -6.59 -1.54 7.79
N TYR A 58 -5.44 -1.54 7.19
CA TYR A 58 -4.44 -2.60 7.30
C TYR A 58 -3.07 -2.10 6.82
N LYS A 59 -2.09 -2.95 7.01
CA LYS A 59 -0.72 -2.73 6.55
C LYS A 59 -0.31 -3.89 5.64
N MET A 60 0.42 -3.57 4.59
CA MET A 60 1.16 -4.50 3.75
C MET A 60 2.65 -4.25 3.93
N VAL A 61 3.46 -5.20 3.48
CA VAL A 61 4.91 -5.12 3.52
C VAL A 61 5.45 -5.26 2.10
N TRP A 62 6.24 -4.29 1.66
CA TRP A 62 7.04 -4.44 0.47
C TRP A 62 8.37 -5.09 0.83
N GLU A 63 8.55 -6.36 0.46
CA GLU A 63 9.80 -7.09 0.57
C GLU A 63 10.71 -6.73 -0.61
N LYS A 64 11.92 -6.23 -0.29
CA LYS A 64 12.93 -5.83 -1.26
C LYS A 64 13.78 -7.04 -1.64
N GLU A 65 14.32 -7.04 -2.85
CA GLU A 65 15.24 -8.10 -3.31
C GLU A 65 16.57 -8.10 -2.54
N SER A 66 17.04 -6.94 -2.12
CA SER A 66 18.32 -6.77 -1.42
C SER A 66 18.15 -5.95 -0.15
N PRO A 67 18.80 -6.35 0.95
CA PRO A 67 18.73 -5.63 2.21
C PRO A 67 19.49 -4.31 2.16
N THR A 68 19.21 -3.45 3.14
CA THR A 68 19.86 -2.15 3.34
C THR A 68 20.30 -1.99 4.79
N GLY A 69 21.17 -1.01 5.04
CA GLY A 69 21.62 -0.68 6.39
C GLY A 69 22.92 -1.36 6.81
N PHE A 70 23.77 -1.74 5.85
CA PHE A 70 25.05 -2.44 6.09
C PHE A 70 25.99 -1.73 7.07
N LEU A 71 25.96 -0.39 7.12
CA LEU A 71 26.77 0.38 8.09
C LEU A 71 26.45 0.03 9.56
N ASN A 72 25.27 -0.49 9.82
CA ASN A 72 24.81 -0.86 11.16
C ASN A 72 24.67 -2.38 11.36
N SER A 73 25.22 -3.19 10.46
CA SER A 73 25.04 -4.66 10.47
C SER A 73 25.54 -5.36 11.73
N ASN A 74 26.49 -4.74 12.45
CA ASN A 74 27.02 -5.25 13.71
C ASN A 74 26.15 -4.88 14.93
N TYR A 75 25.13 -4.02 14.76
CA TYR A 75 24.33 -3.50 15.86
C TYR A 75 22.83 -3.83 15.74
N LYS A 76 22.38 -4.15 14.52
CA LYS A 76 20.97 -4.52 14.26
C LYS A 76 20.85 -5.29 12.96
N PRO A 77 19.75 -6.06 12.78
CA PRO A 77 19.46 -6.72 11.52
C PRO A 77 19.37 -5.74 10.34
N LEU A 78 19.78 -6.21 9.16
CA LEU A 78 19.59 -5.49 7.91
C LEU A 78 18.10 -5.32 7.61
N SER A 79 17.74 -4.19 7.01
CA SER A 79 16.36 -3.89 6.62
C SER A 79 16.08 -4.45 5.22
N LEU A 80 15.12 -5.38 5.13
CA LEU A 80 14.71 -6.03 3.89
C LEU A 80 13.35 -5.54 3.38
N PHE A 81 12.59 -4.80 4.17
CA PHE A 81 11.24 -4.39 3.82
C PHE A 81 10.94 -2.93 4.13
N GLU A 82 9.84 -2.46 3.56
CA GLU A 82 9.16 -1.23 3.95
C GLU A 82 7.67 -1.50 4.16
N ASP A 83 7.07 -0.77 5.09
CA ASP A 83 5.64 -0.83 5.33
C ASP A 83 4.86 -0.02 4.29
N ILE A 84 3.66 -0.51 3.95
CA ILE A 84 2.66 0.21 3.16
C ILE A 84 1.40 0.26 3.99
N VAL A 85 1.08 1.43 4.51
CA VAL A 85 -0.06 1.64 5.40
C VAL A 85 -1.26 2.11 4.60
N VAL A 86 -2.39 1.42 4.76
CA VAL A 86 -3.61 1.67 4.00
C VAL A 86 -4.67 2.31 4.89
N PHE A 87 -5.14 3.47 4.44
CA PHE A 87 -6.21 4.23 5.10
C PHE A 87 -7.39 4.46 4.16
N SER A 88 -8.60 4.53 4.70
CA SER A 88 -9.82 4.85 3.97
C SER A 88 -10.92 5.35 4.90
N LYS A 89 -11.86 6.13 4.39
CA LYS A 89 -13.13 6.40 5.07
C LYS A 89 -14.03 5.15 5.06
N GLY A 90 -13.93 4.32 4.01
CA GLY A 90 -14.61 3.03 3.92
C GLY A 90 -14.05 1.99 4.90
N THR A 91 -14.73 0.87 5.09
CA THR A 91 -14.33 -0.20 6.01
C THR A 91 -14.13 -1.53 5.30
N VAL A 92 -13.29 -2.40 5.89
CA VAL A 92 -13.06 -3.75 5.38
C VAL A 92 -14.16 -4.67 5.89
N GLY A 93 -14.76 -5.45 5.00
CA GLY A 93 -15.70 -6.48 5.36
C GLY A 93 -16.93 -6.57 4.44
N SER A 94 -17.44 -7.78 4.27
CA SER A 94 -18.57 -8.08 3.37
C SER A 94 -19.90 -7.43 3.79
N LYS A 95 -20.02 -7.01 5.04
CA LYS A 95 -21.22 -6.35 5.60
C LYS A 95 -21.03 -4.83 5.74
N SER A 96 -19.96 -4.26 5.21
CA SER A 96 -19.72 -2.82 5.26
C SER A 96 -20.77 -2.06 4.45
N LYS A 97 -21.34 -0.99 5.03
CA LYS A 97 -22.22 -0.05 4.33
C LYS A 97 -21.45 0.80 3.31
N LEU A 98 -20.16 1.01 3.55
CA LEU A 98 -19.23 1.71 2.67
C LEU A 98 -17.95 0.86 2.60
N PRO A 99 -17.90 -0.16 1.72
CA PRO A 99 -16.70 -0.98 1.58
C PRO A 99 -15.57 -0.16 0.96
N ILE A 100 -14.33 -0.46 1.37
CA ILE A 100 -13.16 0.10 0.70
C ILE A 100 -13.10 -0.42 -0.75
N ARG A 101 -12.48 0.37 -1.61
CA ARG A 101 -12.13 -0.11 -2.96
C ARG A 101 -11.01 -1.12 -2.86
N TYR A 102 -11.21 -2.27 -3.47
CA TYR A 102 -10.21 -3.32 -3.53
C TYR A 102 -10.45 -4.21 -4.75
N TYR A 103 -9.49 -4.23 -5.65
CA TYR A 103 -9.50 -5.05 -6.85
C TYR A 103 -8.32 -6.02 -6.78
N PRO A 104 -8.52 -7.25 -6.27
CA PRO A 104 -7.42 -8.19 -6.06
C PRO A 104 -6.72 -8.52 -7.37
N GLN A 105 -5.39 -8.39 -7.40
CA GLN A 105 -4.56 -8.63 -8.57
C GLN A 105 -4.06 -10.06 -8.59
N GLY A 106 -3.84 -10.61 -9.80
CA GLY A 106 -3.24 -11.93 -9.97
C GLY A 106 -4.17 -13.12 -9.69
N LEU A 107 -5.49 -12.90 -9.62
CA LEU A 107 -6.45 -13.99 -9.47
C LEU A 107 -6.41 -14.93 -10.66
N ILE A 108 -6.46 -16.24 -10.38
CA ILE A 108 -6.58 -17.30 -11.36
C ILE A 108 -8.00 -17.86 -11.25
N GLN A 109 -8.74 -17.83 -12.36
CA GLN A 109 -10.06 -18.45 -12.40
C GLN A 109 -9.93 -19.95 -12.23
N LYS A 110 -10.63 -20.49 -11.25
CA LYS A 110 -10.60 -21.91 -10.92
C LYS A 110 -11.86 -22.29 -10.16
N GLU A 111 -12.69 -23.11 -10.76
CA GLU A 111 -13.82 -23.67 -10.03
C GLU A 111 -13.40 -24.89 -9.24
N GLN A 112 -13.51 -24.81 -7.92
CA GLN A 112 -13.29 -25.91 -7.00
C GLN A 112 -14.43 -25.98 -6.01
N VAL A 113 -15.10 -27.13 -5.98
CA VAL A 113 -16.03 -27.45 -4.89
C VAL A 113 -15.20 -27.86 -3.67
N LYS A 114 -15.35 -27.12 -2.59
CA LYS A 114 -14.75 -27.45 -1.30
C LYS A 114 -15.83 -27.83 -0.31
N ARG A 115 -15.59 -28.90 0.44
CA ARG A 115 -16.45 -29.33 1.53
C ARG A 115 -15.84 -28.91 2.87
N ASN A 116 -16.66 -28.43 3.76
CA ASN A 116 -16.24 -28.23 5.15
C ASN A 116 -15.89 -29.58 5.78
N ARG A 117 -14.67 -29.72 6.30
CA ARG A 117 -14.27 -30.93 7.03
C ARG A 117 -14.89 -30.92 8.44
N PRO A 118 -15.63 -31.97 8.86
CA PRO A 118 -16.34 -31.97 10.14
C PRO A 118 -15.43 -31.87 11.39
N ASN A 119 -14.17 -32.30 11.28
CA ASN A 119 -13.26 -32.54 12.42
C ASN A 119 -12.01 -31.65 12.42
N SER A 120 -12.07 -30.39 12.02
CA SER A 120 -10.92 -29.51 12.28
C SER A 120 -10.92 -29.10 13.76
N THR A 121 -9.87 -29.44 14.49
CA THR A 121 -9.61 -29.08 15.90
C THR A 121 -9.73 -27.58 16.22
N TRP A 122 -9.73 -26.75 15.22
CA TRP A 122 -9.96 -25.30 15.31
C TRP A 122 -11.41 -24.92 15.65
N ARG A 123 -12.36 -25.87 15.67
CA ARG A 123 -13.78 -25.63 15.93
C ARG A 123 -14.19 -25.75 17.38
N SER A 124 -13.37 -26.33 18.25
CA SER A 124 -13.70 -26.56 19.67
C SER A 124 -13.12 -25.49 20.62
N GLY A 125 -12.29 -24.59 20.15
CA GLY A 125 -11.78 -23.47 20.95
C GLY A 125 -12.78 -22.33 21.02
N LYS A 126 -13.04 -21.80 22.20
CA LYS A 126 -13.64 -20.47 22.44
C LYS A 126 -12.66 -19.39 21.97
N GLY A 127 -12.28 -19.42 20.68
CA GLY A 127 -11.37 -18.48 20.05
C GLY A 127 -12.13 -17.39 19.34
N TYR A 128 -11.70 -16.20 19.49
CA TYR A 128 -12.04 -14.95 18.83
C TYR A 128 -12.97 -15.10 17.61
N GLY A 129 -14.22 -14.63 17.75
CA GLY A 129 -15.15 -14.48 16.62
C GLY A 129 -16.31 -15.43 16.65
N GLY A 130 -17.36 -15.00 17.29
CA GLY A 130 -18.78 -15.27 17.01
C GLY A 130 -19.20 -16.74 16.80
N ASN A 131 -20.33 -17.07 17.38
CA ASN A 131 -21.10 -18.31 17.22
C ASN A 131 -21.52 -18.62 15.76
N ASN A 132 -20.58 -18.72 14.83
CA ASN A 132 -20.86 -19.31 13.52
C ASN A 132 -20.71 -20.82 13.65
N LYS A 133 -21.81 -21.50 14.01
CA LYS A 133 -22.02 -22.91 13.69
C LYS A 133 -22.01 -23.02 12.16
N LEU A 134 -20.82 -23.15 11.56
CA LEU A 134 -20.71 -23.62 10.19
C LEU A 134 -21.22 -25.05 10.22
N ASN A 135 -22.41 -25.27 9.64
CA ASN A 135 -22.94 -26.61 9.47
C ASN A 135 -21.88 -27.47 8.74
N SER A 136 -21.62 -28.64 9.29
CA SER A 136 -20.54 -29.57 8.85
C SER A 136 -20.67 -30.04 7.41
N ASP A 137 -21.81 -29.82 6.77
CA ASP A 137 -22.16 -30.38 5.47
C ASP A 137 -22.36 -29.33 4.36
N THR A 138 -21.92 -28.09 4.57
CA THR A 138 -22.02 -27.08 3.52
C THR A 138 -20.88 -27.19 2.54
N GLU A 139 -21.23 -27.42 1.28
CA GLU A 139 -20.34 -27.24 0.14
C GLU A 139 -20.28 -25.77 -0.23
N TYR A 140 -19.11 -25.28 -0.61
CA TYR A 140 -18.95 -23.95 -1.19
C TYR A 140 -18.05 -24.00 -2.42
N VAL A 141 -18.40 -23.22 -3.42
CA VAL A 141 -17.63 -23.12 -4.66
C VAL A 141 -16.64 -21.97 -4.52
N THR A 142 -15.37 -22.25 -4.82
CA THR A 142 -14.34 -21.24 -4.92
C THR A 142 -14.07 -20.98 -6.39
N HIS A 143 -14.40 -19.78 -6.88
CA HIS A 143 -14.26 -19.41 -8.28
C HIS A 143 -12.84 -18.92 -8.64
N TYR A 144 -12.05 -18.54 -7.66
CA TYR A 144 -10.71 -18.00 -7.88
C TYR A 144 -9.70 -18.62 -6.91
N ALA A 145 -8.47 -18.72 -7.39
CA ALA A 145 -7.28 -19.04 -6.61
C ALA A 145 -6.29 -17.89 -6.67
N ASN A 146 -5.18 -18.00 -5.96
CA ASN A 146 -4.10 -17.02 -5.94
C ASN A 146 -4.53 -15.63 -5.47
N TYR A 147 -5.31 -15.57 -4.38
CA TYR A 147 -5.61 -14.30 -3.73
C TYR A 147 -4.32 -13.65 -3.21
N PRO A 148 -4.17 -12.33 -3.38
CA PRO A 148 -3.01 -11.60 -2.89
C PRO A 148 -2.80 -11.76 -1.38
N THR A 149 -1.54 -11.73 -0.97
CA THR A 149 -1.13 -11.66 0.44
C THR A 149 -0.70 -10.24 0.79
N ASP A 150 -0.46 -9.99 2.06
CA ASP A 150 0.04 -8.72 2.58
C ASP A 150 1.56 -8.53 2.42
N ILE A 151 2.28 -9.52 1.89
CA ILE A 151 3.69 -9.42 1.53
C ILE A 151 3.82 -9.28 0.01
N LEU A 152 4.32 -8.12 -0.41
CA LEU A 152 4.51 -7.76 -1.82
C LEU A 152 5.99 -7.83 -2.17
N LYS A 153 6.35 -8.65 -3.17
CA LYS A 153 7.73 -8.83 -3.61
C LYS A 153 7.96 -8.10 -4.92
N PHE A 154 8.73 -7.03 -4.87
CA PHE A 154 9.09 -6.23 -6.05
C PHE A 154 10.54 -5.80 -5.96
N SER A 155 11.29 -6.01 -7.05
CA SER A 155 12.65 -5.51 -7.20
C SER A 155 12.68 -3.99 -7.34
N ARG A 156 13.78 -3.37 -6.94
CA ARG A 156 13.99 -1.94 -7.19
C ARG A 156 14.27 -1.69 -8.67
N ASP A 157 13.91 -0.49 -9.12
CA ASP A 157 14.30 -0.05 -10.46
C ASP A 157 15.83 0.03 -10.57
N ARG A 158 16.41 -0.48 -11.67
CA ARG A 158 17.88 -0.52 -11.86
C ARG A 158 18.48 0.87 -12.01
N ASN A 159 17.76 1.80 -12.62
CA ASN A 159 18.23 3.16 -12.93
C ASN A 159 17.48 4.19 -12.07
N ALA A 160 17.59 4.04 -10.74
CA ALA A 160 16.97 4.99 -9.82
C ALA A 160 17.66 6.36 -9.92
N VAL A 161 16.87 7.41 -10.14
CA VAL A 161 17.31 8.81 -10.20
C VAL A 161 17.08 9.57 -8.89
N HIS A 162 16.38 8.93 -7.94
CA HIS A 162 16.13 9.46 -6.60
C HIS A 162 16.51 8.41 -5.54
N PRO A 163 17.17 8.80 -4.43
CA PRO A 163 17.69 7.85 -3.43
C PRO A 163 16.61 6.96 -2.78
N THR A 164 15.38 7.45 -2.69
CA THR A 164 14.24 6.73 -2.10
C THR A 164 13.18 6.33 -3.12
N GLN A 165 13.55 6.31 -4.41
CA GLN A 165 12.62 5.96 -5.50
C GLN A 165 11.93 4.62 -5.24
N LYS A 166 10.61 4.63 -5.36
CA LYS A 166 9.80 3.41 -5.31
C LYS A 166 9.72 2.75 -6.69
N PRO A 167 9.71 1.41 -6.77
CA PRO A 167 9.61 0.70 -8.03
C PRO A 167 8.31 1.03 -8.76
N VAL A 168 8.38 1.33 -10.04
CA VAL A 168 7.21 1.58 -10.87
C VAL A 168 6.24 0.40 -10.83
N ALA A 169 6.74 -0.84 -10.94
CA ALA A 169 5.93 -2.04 -10.90
C ALA A 169 5.13 -2.21 -9.59
N LEU A 170 5.71 -1.86 -8.43
CA LEU A 170 5.01 -1.86 -7.15
C LEU A 170 3.88 -0.82 -7.14
N LEU A 171 4.15 0.38 -7.66
CA LEU A 171 3.16 1.44 -7.73
C LEU A 171 2.02 1.10 -8.71
N GLU A 172 2.32 0.49 -9.85
CA GLU A 172 1.29 -0.05 -10.77
C GLU A 172 0.39 -1.07 -10.09
N TYR A 173 0.98 -1.99 -9.31
CA TYR A 173 0.23 -2.97 -8.55
C TYR A 173 -0.74 -2.30 -7.56
N LEU A 174 -0.26 -1.33 -6.77
CA LEU A 174 -1.08 -0.60 -5.81
C LEU A 174 -2.19 0.21 -6.51
N ILE A 175 -1.86 0.90 -7.59
CA ILE A 175 -2.80 1.68 -8.39
C ILE A 175 -3.91 0.79 -8.94
N LYS A 176 -3.57 -0.34 -9.55
CA LYS A 176 -4.55 -1.32 -10.07
C LYS A 176 -5.41 -1.93 -8.96
N THR A 177 -4.83 -2.11 -7.76
CA THR A 177 -5.53 -2.69 -6.61
C THR A 177 -6.60 -1.75 -6.04
N TYR A 178 -6.43 -0.44 -6.14
CA TYR A 178 -7.32 0.52 -5.48
C TYR A 178 -8.06 1.48 -6.41
N THR A 179 -7.77 1.45 -7.71
CA THR A 179 -8.39 2.34 -8.69
C THR A 179 -8.81 1.59 -9.94
N LYS A 180 -9.75 2.17 -10.66
CA LYS A 180 -10.10 1.77 -12.03
C LYS A 180 -9.39 2.68 -13.03
N GLU A 181 -9.30 2.22 -14.28
CA GLU A 181 -8.82 3.02 -15.41
C GLU A 181 -9.62 4.33 -15.53
N GLY A 182 -8.93 5.42 -15.89
CA GLY A 182 -9.49 6.76 -15.97
C GLY A 182 -9.63 7.51 -14.63
N GLU A 183 -9.45 6.83 -13.48
CA GLU A 183 -9.51 7.50 -12.18
C GLU A 183 -8.24 8.30 -11.87
N VAL A 184 -8.39 9.28 -10.96
CA VAL A 184 -7.30 10.19 -10.56
C VAL A 184 -6.53 9.61 -9.37
N VAL A 185 -5.22 9.58 -9.48
CA VAL A 185 -4.26 9.29 -8.42
C VAL A 185 -3.47 10.55 -8.11
N MET A 186 -3.29 10.86 -6.83
CA MET A 186 -2.49 12.00 -6.38
C MET A 186 -1.27 11.53 -5.58
N ASP A 187 -0.13 12.13 -5.86
CA ASP A 187 1.09 12.00 -5.05
C ASP A 187 1.59 13.40 -4.69
N ASN A 188 1.51 13.75 -3.42
CA ASN A 188 1.89 15.07 -2.91
C ASN A 188 3.37 15.20 -2.53
N CYS A 189 4.16 14.15 -2.73
CA CYS A 189 5.61 14.12 -2.58
C CYS A 189 6.19 13.22 -3.67
N MET A 190 5.93 13.56 -4.95
CA MET A 190 6.15 12.66 -6.08
C MET A 190 7.62 12.35 -6.37
N GLY A 191 8.56 13.12 -5.81
CA GLY A 191 9.99 12.94 -6.04
C GLY A 191 10.35 12.85 -7.51
N SER A 192 10.89 11.73 -7.93
CA SER A 192 11.24 11.47 -9.35
C SER A 192 10.06 11.03 -10.24
N GLY A 193 8.82 11.06 -9.76
CA GLY A 193 7.62 10.82 -10.57
C GLY A 193 7.28 9.37 -10.88
N SER A 194 7.78 8.40 -10.10
CA SER A 194 7.48 6.98 -10.35
C SER A 194 5.98 6.67 -10.29
N ALA A 195 5.22 7.36 -9.40
CA ALA A 195 3.77 7.23 -9.35
C ALA A 195 3.08 7.74 -10.63
N GLY A 196 3.58 8.85 -11.20
CA GLY A 196 3.08 9.37 -12.47
C GLY A 196 3.32 8.43 -13.65
N ILE A 197 4.51 7.82 -13.72
CA ILE A 197 4.82 6.77 -14.72
C ILE A 197 3.85 5.59 -14.56
N ALA A 198 3.68 5.11 -13.35
CA ALA A 198 2.77 4.01 -13.05
C ALA A 198 1.31 4.33 -13.42
N CYS A 199 0.86 5.57 -13.21
CA CYS A 199 -0.46 6.03 -13.63
C CYS A 199 -0.60 6.02 -15.16
N LYS A 200 0.39 6.52 -15.89
CA LYS A 200 0.41 6.53 -17.35
C LYS A 200 0.34 5.10 -17.91
N ASN A 201 1.18 4.19 -17.40
CA ASN A 201 1.22 2.78 -17.80
C ASN A 201 -0.10 2.04 -17.55
N THR A 202 -0.88 2.51 -16.57
CA THR A 202 -2.11 1.85 -16.15
C THR A 202 -3.38 2.58 -16.55
N GLY A 203 -3.29 3.65 -17.35
CA GLY A 203 -4.43 4.43 -17.85
C GLY A 203 -5.13 5.27 -16.78
N ARG A 204 -4.41 5.71 -15.73
CA ARG A 204 -4.94 6.59 -14.68
C ARG A 204 -4.49 8.01 -14.91
N GLN A 205 -5.31 8.97 -14.48
CA GLN A 205 -4.93 10.37 -14.43
C GLN A 205 -4.03 10.61 -13.21
N PHE A 206 -3.07 11.53 -13.33
CA PHE A 206 -2.10 11.80 -12.27
C PHE A 206 -2.07 13.27 -11.88
N ILE A 207 -2.03 13.52 -10.57
CA ILE A 207 -1.74 14.82 -9.99
C ILE A 207 -0.49 14.65 -9.11
N GLY A 208 0.62 15.23 -9.54
CA GLY A 208 1.88 15.19 -8.82
C GLY A 208 2.24 16.55 -8.23
N ILE A 209 2.73 16.56 -6.98
CA ILE A 209 3.25 17.74 -6.30
C ILE A 209 4.66 17.40 -5.82
N GLU A 210 5.60 18.30 -6.07
CA GLU A 210 6.99 18.21 -5.61
C GLU A 210 7.49 19.63 -5.28
N ALA A 211 8.15 19.77 -4.16
CA ALA A 211 8.65 21.05 -3.67
C ALA A 211 10.06 21.38 -4.18
N ASP A 212 10.82 20.37 -4.57
CA ASP A 212 12.17 20.53 -5.11
C ASP A 212 12.10 20.68 -6.65
N ASP A 213 12.52 21.83 -7.17
CA ASP A 213 12.44 22.17 -8.59
C ASP A 213 13.19 21.16 -9.47
N TYR A 214 14.33 20.66 -9.02
CA TYR A 214 15.12 19.67 -9.77
C TYR A 214 14.36 18.35 -9.89
N TYR A 215 13.81 17.82 -8.80
CA TYR A 215 13.00 16.61 -8.84
C TYR A 215 11.68 16.82 -9.56
N PHE A 216 11.06 18.00 -9.46
CA PHE A 216 9.86 18.31 -10.24
C PHE A 216 10.13 18.23 -11.75
N GLN A 217 11.19 18.86 -12.25
CA GLN A 217 11.53 18.78 -13.67
C GLN A 217 11.91 17.36 -14.11
N THR A 218 12.69 16.65 -13.27
CA THR A 218 13.02 15.24 -13.50
C THR A 218 11.77 14.37 -13.61
N ALA A 219 10.80 14.54 -12.70
CA ALA A 219 9.54 13.80 -12.71
C ALA A 219 8.74 14.08 -13.99
N LYS A 220 8.61 15.37 -14.34
CA LYS A 220 7.89 15.80 -15.55
C LYS A 220 8.45 15.13 -16.81
N GLU A 221 9.77 15.21 -17.01
CA GLU A 221 10.41 14.59 -18.17
C GLU A 221 10.23 13.06 -18.20
N ARG A 222 10.36 12.41 -17.04
CA ARG A 222 10.20 10.95 -16.96
C ARG A 222 8.77 10.51 -17.27
N ILE A 223 7.78 11.23 -16.77
CA ILE A 223 6.36 10.94 -17.01
C ILE A 223 5.99 11.21 -18.48
N GLU A 224 6.52 12.27 -19.09
CA GLU A 224 6.28 12.57 -20.50
C GLU A 224 6.85 11.51 -21.44
N LYS A 225 8.04 10.96 -21.11
CA LYS A 225 8.74 9.92 -21.91
C LYS A 225 8.19 8.50 -21.72
N ALA A 226 7.47 8.21 -20.65
CA ALA A 226 6.87 6.90 -20.39
C ALA A 226 5.64 6.69 -21.27
#